data_83653a017be028e18ef8d22e10a63648
#
_entry.id   83653a017be028e18ef8d22e10a63648
#
_cell.length_a   1.000
_cell.length_b   1.000
_cell.length_c   1.000
_cell.angle_alpha   90.00
_cell.angle_beta   90.00
_cell.angle_gamma   90.00
#
_symmetry.space_group_name_H-M   'P 1'
#
loop_
_entity.id
_entity.type
_entity.pdbx_description
1 polymer ?
#
loop_
_entity_poly.entity_id
_entity_poly.type
_entity_poly.pdbx_seq_one_letter_code
_entity_poly.pdbx_strand_id
1 'polypeptide(L)'
;MKSEVRSPKSEDGPAPCLAFRGATVPLAREPEVPALEGVNWSVQPGEFWVIAGLHASGKTDLLQCAAGLTTPLAGEGRLFGRALPLYGDADTPTRLRLGLVFDGGNLLDHLSLAGNVALPLRYHQNLTEDEAAPRVTPLLAALGLDATANRAPDAVSRNWRRRTGLARALVIQPELLLLDNPLTGLDARQAAWWLATLGRLAHGDAALTSRPLTLVITAENFRPWRGLATRFALVHERQFTDLGAWSVVAQSPHPVVRELLAAGRASAAD
;
A
#
# COMPACT_ATOMS: atom_id res chain seq x y z
N MET A 1 32.74 -39.49 15.98
CA MET A 1 32.56 -38.05 16.12
C MET A 1 31.45 -37.62 15.16
N LYS A 2 30.24 -37.43 15.66
CA LYS A 2 29.09 -36.91 14.87
C LYS A 2 29.12 -35.39 14.99
N SER A 3 29.34 -34.71 13.88
CA SER A 3 29.22 -33.25 13.80
C SER A 3 27.74 -32.85 13.84
N GLU A 4 27.31 -32.26 14.94
CA GLU A 4 26.03 -31.61 15.03
C GLU A 4 26.03 -30.38 14.13
N VAL A 5 25.20 -30.44 13.07
CA VAL A 5 24.82 -29.28 12.26
C VAL A 5 23.93 -28.40 13.14
N ARG A 6 24.47 -27.30 13.65
CA ARG A 6 23.71 -26.27 14.33
C ARG A 6 22.73 -25.64 13.33
N SER A 7 21.45 -25.88 13.54
CA SER A 7 20.37 -25.10 12.91
C SER A 7 20.56 -23.61 13.24
N PRO A 8 20.34 -22.68 12.28
CA PRO A 8 20.40 -21.25 12.57
C PRO A 8 19.31 -20.89 13.58
N LYS A 9 19.69 -20.14 14.61
CA LYS A 9 18.79 -19.60 15.63
C LYS A 9 17.68 -18.82 14.91
N SER A 10 16.42 -19.15 15.22
CA SER A 10 15.26 -18.33 14.90
C SER A 10 15.46 -16.94 15.52
N GLU A 11 15.47 -15.89 14.70
CA GLU A 11 15.36 -14.52 15.18
C GLU A 11 13.95 -14.38 15.80
N ASP A 12 13.90 -14.11 17.10
CA ASP A 12 12.69 -14.04 17.95
C ASP A 12 11.90 -12.75 17.68
N GLY A 13 11.37 -12.59 16.47
CA GLY A 13 10.45 -11.51 16.10
C GLY A 13 9.24 -12.06 15.32
N PRO A 14 8.11 -11.32 15.28
CA PRO A 14 6.99 -11.73 14.44
C PRO A 14 7.43 -11.83 12.99
N ALA A 15 6.91 -12.85 12.29
CA ALA A 15 7.23 -13.04 10.87
C ALA A 15 6.79 -11.80 10.05
N PRO A 16 7.59 -11.33 9.08
CA PRO A 16 7.24 -10.17 8.27
C PRO A 16 5.97 -10.38 7.45
N CYS A 17 5.17 -9.32 7.29
CA CYS A 17 4.01 -9.32 6.41
C CYS A 17 4.43 -9.45 4.95
N LEU A 18 5.55 -8.80 4.58
CA LEU A 18 6.10 -8.78 3.23
C LEU A 18 7.63 -8.90 3.33
N ALA A 19 8.24 -9.69 2.47
CA ALA A 19 9.69 -9.80 2.40
C ALA A 19 10.15 -10.02 0.96
N PHE A 20 11.21 -9.29 0.56
CA PHE A 20 11.98 -9.51 -0.65
C PHE A 20 13.43 -9.79 -0.30
N ARG A 21 14.06 -10.75 -1.00
CA ARG A 21 15.46 -11.11 -0.85
C ARG A 21 16.13 -11.19 -2.20
N GLY A 22 17.00 -10.22 -2.50
CA GLY A 22 17.70 -10.10 -3.77
C GLY A 22 16.74 -10.06 -4.97
N ALA A 23 15.52 -9.55 -4.80
CA ALA A 23 14.49 -9.66 -5.81
C ALA A 23 14.70 -8.66 -6.94
N THR A 24 14.51 -9.10 -8.17
CA THR A 24 14.40 -8.24 -9.36
C THR A 24 12.93 -8.05 -9.67
N VAL A 25 12.45 -6.82 -9.54
CA VAL A 25 11.06 -6.44 -9.78
C VAL A 25 10.90 -6.10 -11.26
N PRO A 26 9.92 -6.69 -11.99
CA PRO A 26 9.67 -6.37 -13.39
C PRO A 26 8.93 -5.05 -13.54
N LEU A 27 9.04 -4.42 -14.72
CA LEU A 27 8.06 -3.43 -15.16
C LEU A 27 6.70 -4.11 -15.39
N ALA A 28 5.62 -3.55 -14.87
CA ALA A 28 4.29 -4.17 -15.00
C ALA A 28 3.79 -4.22 -16.45
N ARG A 29 4.25 -3.28 -17.31
CA ARG A 29 3.88 -3.22 -18.74
C ARG A 29 4.79 -4.05 -19.63
N GLU A 30 6.01 -4.34 -19.19
CA GLU A 30 7.04 -5.09 -19.89
C GLU A 30 7.67 -6.08 -18.89
N PRO A 31 7.02 -7.23 -18.62
CA PRO A 31 7.41 -8.14 -17.54
C PRO A 31 8.82 -8.74 -17.66
N GLU A 32 9.44 -8.67 -18.84
CA GLU A 32 10.82 -9.12 -19.07
C GLU A 32 11.87 -8.06 -18.71
N VAL A 33 11.43 -6.80 -18.48
CA VAL A 33 12.33 -5.67 -18.23
C VAL A 33 12.36 -5.37 -16.72
N PRO A 34 13.55 -5.30 -16.08
CA PRO A 34 13.64 -4.96 -14.67
C PRO A 34 13.33 -3.48 -14.41
N ALA A 35 12.40 -3.23 -13.49
CA ALA A 35 12.15 -1.93 -12.87
C ALA A 35 13.12 -1.67 -11.72
N LEU A 36 13.35 -2.68 -10.85
CA LEU A 36 14.29 -2.62 -9.73
C LEU A 36 15.10 -3.92 -9.68
N GLU A 37 16.33 -3.81 -9.18
CA GLU A 37 17.27 -4.94 -9.11
C GLU A 37 17.78 -5.13 -7.67
N GLY A 38 17.92 -6.39 -7.25
CA GLY A 38 18.52 -6.75 -5.97
C GLY A 38 17.78 -6.24 -4.73
N VAL A 39 16.46 -6.09 -4.81
CA VAL A 39 15.64 -5.57 -3.71
C VAL A 39 15.73 -6.47 -2.49
N ASN A 40 16.21 -5.90 -1.37
CA ASN A 40 16.15 -6.49 -0.05
C ASN A 40 15.26 -5.62 0.84
N TRP A 41 14.08 -6.11 1.18
CA TRP A 41 13.07 -5.35 1.89
C TRP A 41 12.23 -6.26 2.77
N SER A 42 11.96 -5.83 4.00
CA SER A 42 11.12 -6.56 4.96
C SER A 42 10.20 -5.59 5.67
N VAL A 43 8.91 -5.91 5.71
CA VAL A 43 7.86 -5.12 6.38
C VAL A 43 7.33 -5.92 7.56
N GLN A 44 7.52 -5.38 8.77
CA GLN A 44 7.00 -6.00 9.98
C GLN A 44 5.55 -5.58 10.26
N PRO A 45 4.75 -6.40 10.97
CA PRO A 45 3.43 -6.02 11.40
C PRO A 45 3.44 -4.70 12.18
N GLY A 46 2.52 -3.78 11.84
CA GLY A 46 2.39 -2.48 12.48
C GLY A 46 3.35 -1.40 11.97
N GLU A 47 4.28 -1.71 11.06
CA GLU A 47 5.10 -0.67 10.44
C GLU A 47 4.29 0.19 9.44
N PHE A 48 4.69 1.46 9.37
CA PHE A 48 4.19 2.40 8.37
C PHE A 48 5.36 2.84 7.48
N TRP A 49 5.43 2.28 6.27
CA TRP A 49 6.46 2.57 5.28
C TRP A 49 6.04 3.64 4.29
N VAL A 50 6.97 4.55 3.99
CA VAL A 50 6.86 5.50 2.88
C VAL A 50 8.03 5.30 1.93
N ILE A 51 7.71 4.91 0.70
CA ILE A 51 8.67 4.68 -0.38
C ILE A 51 8.59 5.85 -1.34
N ALA A 52 9.57 6.73 -1.31
CA ALA A 52 9.61 7.87 -2.22
C ALA A 52 10.65 7.70 -3.33
N GLY A 53 10.49 8.46 -4.38
CA GLY A 53 11.37 8.48 -5.54
C GLY A 53 10.79 9.37 -6.64
N LEU A 54 11.60 9.70 -7.62
CA LEU A 54 11.18 10.51 -8.76
C LEU A 54 10.08 9.83 -9.59
N HIS A 55 9.45 10.57 -10.50
CA HIS A 55 8.47 10.00 -11.42
C HIS A 55 9.09 8.85 -12.22
N ALA A 56 8.31 7.81 -12.49
CA ALA A 56 8.73 6.61 -13.22
C ALA A 56 9.96 5.87 -12.64
N SER A 57 10.22 5.98 -11.33
CA SER A 57 11.36 5.30 -10.70
C SER A 57 11.13 3.81 -10.38
N GLY A 58 9.94 3.25 -10.66
CA GLY A 58 9.61 1.84 -10.37
C GLY A 58 8.82 1.60 -9.06
N LYS A 59 8.36 2.68 -8.38
CA LYS A 59 7.57 2.56 -7.13
C LYS A 59 6.27 1.78 -7.29
N THR A 60 5.51 2.09 -8.35
CA THR A 60 4.25 1.40 -8.67
C THR A 60 4.51 -0.07 -9.02
N ASP A 61 5.58 -0.35 -9.76
CA ASP A 61 5.98 -1.71 -10.12
C ASP A 61 6.35 -2.52 -8.87
N LEU A 62 7.09 -1.92 -7.95
CA LEU A 62 7.42 -2.53 -6.65
C LEU A 62 6.14 -2.87 -5.85
N LEU A 63 5.18 -1.94 -5.78
CA LEU A 63 3.90 -2.17 -5.11
C LEU A 63 3.09 -3.30 -5.76
N GLN A 64 3.03 -3.34 -7.09
CA GLN A 64 2.33 -4.40 -7.82
C GLN A 64 2.99 -5.76 -7.61
N CYS A 65 4.32 -5.81 -7.61
CA CYS A 65 5.06 -7.03 -7.29
C CYS A 65 4.82 -7.46 -5.83
N ALA A 66 4.83 -6.52 -4.89
CA ALA A 66 4.52 -6.77 -3.48
C ALA A 66 3.09 -7.29 -3.26
N ALA A 67 2.15 -6.85 -4.09
CA ALA A 67 0.78 -7.33 -4.10
C ALA A 67 0.60 -8.71 -4.77
N GLY A 68 1.66 -9.26 -5.36
CA GLY A 68 1.61 -10.53 -6.09
C GLY A 68 0.95 -10.44 -7.47
N LEU A 69 0.80 -9.22 -8.02
CA LEU A 69 0.25 -9.00 -9.36
C LEU A 69 1.28 -9.25 -10.47
N THR A 70 2.57 -9.17 -10.15
CA THR A 70 3.67 -9.52 -11.04
C THR A 70 4.63 -10.48 -10.32
N THR A 71 5.36 -11.28 -11.10
CA THR A 71 6.33 -12.25 -10.59
C THR A 71 7.73 -11.63 -10.58
N PRO A 72 8.50 -11.69 -9.48
CA PRO A 72 9.91 -11.31 -9.51
C PRO A 72 10.67 -12.06 -10.61
N LEU A 73 11.50 -11.36 -11.39
CA LEU A 73 12.37 -11.95 -12.42
C LEU A 73 13.52 -12.78 -11.84
N ALA A 74 13.97 -12.42 -10.64
CA ALA A 74 15.00 -13.13 -9.88
C ALA A 74 14.83 -12.87 -8.38
N GLY A 75 15.49 -13.67 -7.54
CA GLY A 75 15.38 -13.58 -6.10
C GLY A 75 14.07 -14.13 -5.56
N GLU A 76 13.69 -13.72 -4.37
CA GLU A 76 12.48 -14.20 -3.69
C GLU A 76 11.61 -13.04 -3.22
N GLY A 77 10.27 -13.19 -3.37
CA GLY A 77 9.26 -12.37 -2.74
C GLY A 77 8.31 -13.25 -1.92
N ARG A 78 7.93 -12.79 -0.72
CA ARG A 78 6.98 -13.49 0.15
C ARG A 78 5.97 -12.51 0.73
N LEU A 79 4.68 -12.89 0.70
CA LEU A 79 3.59 -12.19 1.36
C LEU A 79 3.00 -13.11 2.44
N PHE A 80 3.04 -12.68 3.70
CA PHE A 80 2.65 -13.47 4.87
C PHE A 80 3.26 -14.89 4.86
N GLY A 81 4.55 -14.98 4.51
CA GLY A 81 5.29 -16.23 4.41
C GLY A 81 5.07 -17.05 3.13
N ARG A 82 4.04 -16.77 2.34
CA ARG A 82 3.77 -17.43 1.04
C ARG A 82 4.62 -16.82 -0.06
N ALA A 83 5.19 -17.67 -0.89
CA ALA A 83 6.01 -17.22 -2.04
C ALA A 83 5.12 -16.52 -3.08
N LEU A 84 5.63 -15.41 -3.65
CA LEU A 84 5.01 -14.72 -4.78
C LEU A 84 5.38 -15.41 -6.10
N PRO A 85 4.48 -15.38 -7.10
CA PRO A 85 3.16 -14.77 -7.11
C PRO A 85 2.08 -15.66 -6.45
N LEU A 86 0.93 -15.07 -6.15
CA LEU A 86 -0.20 -15.74 -5.49
C LEU A 86 -1.37 -15.90 -6.48
N TYR A 87 -1.33 -16.91 -7.34
CA TYR A 87 -2.34 -17.10 -8.41
C TYR A 87 -3.38 -18.18 -8.13
N GLY A 88 -3.08 -19.11 -7.24
CA GLY A 88 -3.96 -20.26 -6.97
C GLY A 88 -5.13 -19.92 -6.04
N ASP A 89 -6.19 -20.72 -6.08
CA ASP A 89 -7.32 -20.62 -5.14
C ASP A 89 -6.87 -20.84 -3.69
N ALA A 90 -5.88 -21.71 -3.49
CA ALA A 90 -5.24 -21.93 -2.18
C ALA A 90 -4.54 -20.69 -1.61
N ASP A 91 -4.27 -19.68 -2.43
CA ASP A 91 -3.65 -18.42 -2.01
C ASP A 91 -4.69 -17.34 -1.66
N THR A 92 -5.97 -17.57 -1.95
CA THR A 92 -7.06 -16.62 -1.66
C THR A 92 -7.07 -16.16 -0.20
N PRO A 93 -6.92 -17.01 0.83
CA PRO A 93 -6.87 -16.55 2.22
C PRO A 93 -5.72 -15.57 2.48
N THR A 94 -4.56 -15.77 1.83
CA THR A 94 -3.40 -14.87 1.93
C THR A 94 -3.67 -13.55 1.22
N ARG A 95 -4.25 -13.59 0.02
CA ARG A 95 -4.61 -12.37 -0.75
C ARG A 95 -5.61 -11.49 -0.02
N LEU A 96 -6.59 -12.08 0.68
CA LEU A 96 -7.60 -11.34 1.45
C LEU A 96 -7.03 -10.61 2.67
N ARG A 97 -5.82 -10.94 3.11
CA ARG A 97 -5.11 -10.20 4.17
C ARG A 97 -4.44 -8.92 3.65
N LEU A 98 -4.41 -8.72 2.33
CA LEU A 98 -3.83 -7.57 1.66
C LEU A 98 -4.92 -6.68 1.08
N GLY A 99 -4.88 -5.39 1.34
CA GLY A 99 -5.59 -4.35 0.61
C GLY A 99 -4.65 -3.62 -0.35
N LEU A 100 -5.12 -3.30 -1.55
CA LEU A 100 -4.38 -2.51 -2.53
C LEU A 100 -5.24 -1.36 -3.05
N VAL A 101 -4.68 -0.15 -2.98
CA VAL A 101 -5.31 1.07 -3.47
C VAL A 101 -4.43 1.67 -4.55
N PHE A 102 -4.89 1.61 -5.79
CA PHE A 102 -4.22 2.25 -6.93
C PHE A 102 -4.43 3.77 -6.95
N ASP A 103 -3.52 4.48 -7.59
CA ASP A 103 -3.74 5.88 -7.95
C ASP A 103 -4.96 6.00 -8.89
N GLY A 104 -6.01 6.63 -8.45
CA GLY A 104 -7.28 6.71 -9.20
C GLY A 104 -8.36 5.73 -8.74
N GLY A 105 -8.04 4.75 -7.85
CA GLY A 105 -9.00 3.83 -7.24
C GLY A 105 -9.28 2.57 -8.05
N ASN A 106 -9.07 2.55 -9.38
CA ASN A 106 -9.36 1.42 -10.30
C ASN A 106 -10.72 0.77 -10.01
N LEU A 107 -11.77 1.57 -10.13
CA LEU A 107 -13.16 1.14 -9.90
C LEU A 107 -13.75 0.50 -11.16
N LEU A 108 -14.75 -0.33 -10.99
CA LEU A 108 -15.56 -0.87 -12.09
C LEU A 108 -16.66 0.16 -12.44
N ASP A 109 -16.62 0.66 -13.67
CA ASP A 109 -17.48 1.77 -14.11
C ASP A 109 -18.97 1.42 -14.18
N HIS A 110 -19.29 0.13 -14.35
CA HIS A 110 -20.67 -0.37 -14.38
C HIS A 110 -21.29 -0.58 -12.99
N LEU A 111 -20.55 -0.34 -11.92
CA LEU A 111 -21.03 -0.40 -10.55
C LEU A 111 -21.05 0.99 -9.91
N SER A 112 -22.02 1.22 -9.01
CA SER A 112 -22.00 2.39 -8.14
C SER A 112 -20.76 2.39 -7.22
N LEU A 113 -20.48 3.49 -6.52
CA LEU A 113 -19.41 3.52 -5.53
C LEU A 113 -19.66 2.48 -4.41
N ALA A 114 -20.90 2.37 -3.92
CA ALA A 114 -21.28 1.35 -2.94
C ALA A 114 -21.12 -0.08 -3.50
N GLY A 115 -21.52 -0.31 -4.75
CA GLY A 115 -21.35 -1.58 -5.44
C GLY A 115 -19.87 -1.99 -5.58
N ASN A 116 -18.99 -1.04 -5.87
CA ASN A 116 -17.54 -1.26 -5.87
C ASN A 116 -17.00 -1.67 -4.50
N VAL A 117 -17.48 -1.05 -3.42
CA VAL A 117 -17.08 -1.38 -2.05
C VAL A 117 -17.63 -2.74 -1.63
N ALA A 118 -18.86 -3.08 -2.01
CA ALA A 118 -19.48 -4.37 -1.71
C ALA A 118 -18.85 -5.56 -2.48
N LEU A 119 -18.19 -5.28 -3.61
CA LEU A 119 -17.71 -6.31 -4.54
C LEU A 119 -16.86 -7.40 -3.87
N PRO A 120 -15.85 -7.11 -3.03
CA PRO A 120 -15.06 -8.16 -2.38
C PRO A 120 -15.88 -9.09 -1.48
N LEU A 121 -16.87 -8.55 -0.78
CA LEU A 121 -17.76 -9.34 0.08
C LEU A 121 -18.65 -10.27 -0.76
N ARG A 122 -19.20 -9.74 -1.85
CA ARG A 122 -20.05 -10.50 -2.77
C ARG A 122 -19.27 -11.62 -3.47
N TYR A 123 -18.05 -11.31 -3.92
CA TYR A 123 -17.22 -12.25 -4.66
C TYR A 123 -16.62 -13.35 -3.77
N HIS A 124 -16.02 -12.97 -2.62
CA HIS A 124 -15.27 -13.90 -1.78
C HIS A 124 -16.11 -14.56 -0.68
N GLN A 125 -17.19 -13.92 -0.24
CA GLN A 125 -18.06 -14.42 0.82
C GLN A 125 -19.46 -14.80 0.31
N ASN A 126 -19.69 -14.64 -1.00
CA ASN A 126 -20.95 -14.95 -1.67
C ASN A 126 -22.17 -14.25 -1.05
N LEU A 127 -21.97 -13.02 -0.51
CA LEU A 127 -23.05 -12.22 0.08
C LEU A 127 -23.87 -11.53 -1.00
N THR A 128 -25.16 -11.40 -0.75
CA THR A 128 -26.04 -10.49 -1.51
C THR A 128 -25.70 -9.03 -1.19
N GLU A 129 -26.31 -8.09 -1.91
CA GLU A 129 -26.13 -6.67 -1.65
C GLU A 129 -26.64 -6.26 -0.27
N ASP A 130 -27.83 -6.78 0.12
CA ASP A 130 -28.45 -6.52 1.42
C ASP A 130 -27.62 -7.11 2.57
N GLU A 131 -27.03 -8.28 2.41
CA GLU A 131 -26.15 -8.90 3.40
C GLU A 131 -24.82 -8.17 3.54
N ALA A 132 -24.32 -7.53 2.49
CA ALA A 132 -23.11 -6.73 2.51
C ALA A 132 -23.34 -5.32 3.11
N ALA A 133 -24.55 -4.77 2.99
CA ALA A 133 -24.91 -3.40 3.38
C ALA A 133 -24.52 -3.05 4.84
N PRO A 134 -24.71 -3.91 5.86
CA PRO A 134 -24.30 -3.62 7.24
C PRO A 134 -22.79 -3.36 7.43
N ARG A 135 -21.96 -3.85 6.52
CA ARG A 135 -20.50 -3.63 6.53
C ARG A 135 -20.10 -2.46 5.64
N VAL A 136 -20.80 -2.27 4.52
CA VAL A 136 -20.48 -1.26 3.51
C VAL A 136 -20.95 0.13 3.97
N THR A 137 -22.18 0.28 4.44
CA THR A 137 -22.78 1.57 4.77
C THR A 137 -22.02 2.34 5.86
N PRO A 138 -21.66 1.74 7.01
CA PRO A 138 -20.87 2.45 8.02
C PRO A 138 -19.49 2.88 7.52
N LEU A 139 -18.85 2.05 6.69
CA LEU A 139 -17.54 2.34 6.13
C LEU A 139 -17.59 3.50 5.13
N LEU A 140 -18.62 3.55 4.27
CA LEU A 140 -18.87 4.68 3.38
C LEU A 140 -19.03 5.98 4.15
N ALA A 141 -19.85 5.98 5.21
CA ALA A 141 -20.06 7.13 6.08
C ALA A 141 -18.74 7.58 6.77
N ALA A 142 -17.97 6.63 7.31
CA ALA A 142 -16.69 6.92 7.98
C ALA A 142 -15.63 7.54 7.05
N LEU A 143 -15.74 7.28 5.74
CA LEU A 143 -14.87 7.84 4.69
C LEU A 143 -15.51 9.03 3.95
N GLY A 144 -16.72 9.46 4.37
CA GLY A 144 -17.45 10.61 3.81
C GLY A 144 -17.95 10.35 2.39
N LEU A 145 -18.31 9.09 2.06
CA LEU A 145 -18.77 8.65 0.74
C LEU A 145 -20.30 8.47 0.67
N ASP A 146 -21.01 8.61 1.79
CA ASP A 146 -22.45 8.37 1.94
C ASP A 146 -23.29 9.13 0.91
N ALA A 147 -23.07 10.44 0.77
CA ALA A 147 -23.81 11.29 -0.17
C ALA A 147 -23.57 10.92 -1.66
N THR A 148 -22.52 10.17 -1.96
CA THR A 148 -22.14 9.78 -3.32
C THR A 148 -22.23 8.28 -3.58
N ALA A 149 -22.66 7.51 -2.60
CA ALA A 149 -22.65 6.05 -2.59
C ALA A 149 -23.27 5.41 -3.85
N ASN A 150 -24.37 5.97 -4.33
CA ASN A 150 -25.13 5.46 -5.48
C ASN A 150 -24.68 6.05 -6.84
N ARG A 151 -23.64 6.91 -6.85
CA ARG A 151 -23.12 7.48 -8.10
C ARG A 151 -22.17 6.51 -8.80
N ALA A 152 -22.10 6.62 -10.13
CA ALA A 152 -21.10 5.91 -10.93
C ALA A 152 -19.69 6.56 -10.77
N PRO A 153 -18.60 5.81 -10.97
CA PRO A 153 -17.23 6.31 -10.84
C PRO A 153 -16.91 7.52 -11.73
N ASP A 154 -17.45 7.59 -12.94
CA ASP A 154 -17.27 8.69 -13.88
C ASP A 154 -17.97 9.98 -13.46
N ALA A 155 -19.01 9.87 -12.62
CA ALA A 155 -19.76 11.01 -12.09
C ALA A 155 -19.12 11.68 -10.87
N VAL A 156 -17.92 11.23 -10.43
CA VAL A 156 -17.22 11.76 -9.26
C VAL A 156 -15.77 12.09 -9.56
N SER A 157 -15.17 12.98 -8.75
CA SER A 157 -13.77 13.36 -8.91
C SER A 157 -12.79 12.19 -8.61
N ARG A 158 -11.54 12.32 -9.09
CA ARG A 158 -10.49 11.34 -8.83
C ARG A 158 -10.28 11.06 -7.33
N ASN A 159 -10.40 12.08 -6.48
CA ASN A 159 -10.29 11.90 -5.03
C ASN A 159 -11.39 11.00 -4.46
N TRP A 160 -12.64 11.16 -4.91
CA TRP A 160 -13.75 10.29 -4.49
C TRP A 160 -13.55 8.85 -4.98
N ARG A 161 -13.10 8.66 -6.21
CA ARG A 161 -12.76 7.32 -6.72
C ARG A 161 -11.67 6.66 -5.88
N ARG A 162 -10.62 7.41 -5.52
CA ARG A 162 -9.52 6.90 -4.67
C ARG A 162 -10.00 6.55 -3.26
N ARG A 163 -10.87 7.39 -2.65
CA ARG A 163 -11.51 7.06 -1.36
C ARG A 163 -12.38 5.81 -1.44
N THR A 164 -13.10 5.63 -2.54
CA THR A 164 -13.89 4.40 -2.78
C THR A 164 -12.98 3.18 -2.93
N GLY A 165 -11.84 3.30 -3.61
CA GLY A 165 -10.81 2.27 -3.67
C GLY A 165 -10.28 1.90 -2.29
N LEU A 166 -10.08 2.89 -1.40
CA LEU A 166 -9.71 2.66 0.00
C LEU A 166 -10.85 1.91 0.75
N ALA A 167 -12.10 2.35 0.63
CA ALA A 167 -13.24 1.66 1.24
C ALA A 167 -13.33 0.20 0.77
N ARG A 168 -13.17 -0.04 -0.54
CA ARG A 168 -13.16 -1.39 -1.12
C ARG A 168 -12.04 -2.27 -0.55
N ALA A 169 -10.86 -1.70 -0.33
CA ALA A 169 -9.75 -2.43 0.28
C ALA A 169 -9.98 -2.71 1.77
N LEU A 170 -10.64 -1.81 2.50
CA LEU A 170 -10.88 -1.93 3.94
C LEU A 170 -12.06 -2.86 4.29
N VAL A 171 -13.05 -3.03 3.41
CA VAL A 171 -14.26 -3.80 3.72
C VAL A 171 -14.00 -5.27 4.05
N ILE A 172 -12.88 -5.83 3.57
CA ILE A 172 -12.42 -7.20 3.88
C ILE A 172 -11.52 -7.26 5.11
N GLN A 173 -11.27 -6.12 5.80
CA GLN A 173 -10.44 -6.02 7.01
C GLN A 173 -9.01 -6.58 6.81
N PRO A 174 -8.21 -6.00 5.91
CA PRO A 174 -6.85 -6.47 5.61
C PRO A 174 -5.92 -6.29 6.82
N GLU A 175 -4.73 -6.91 6.76
CA GLU A 175 -3.64 -6.75 7.73
C GLU A 175 -2.55 -5.81 7.22
N LEU A 176 -2.36 -5.83 5.90
CA LEU A 176 -1.43 -4.98 5.17
C LEU A 176 -2.20 -4.18 4.12
N LEU A 177 -1.95 -2.88 4.06
CA LEU A 177 -2.54 -2.00 3.06
C LEU A 177 -1.43 -1.33 2.24
N LEU A 178 -1.43 -1.57 0.94
CA LEU A 178 -0.56 -0.93 -0.03
C LEU A 178 -1.30 0.20 -0.71
N LEU A 179 -0.71 1.41 -0.77
CA LEU A 179 -1.33 2.55 -1.44
C LEU A 179 -0.35 3.17 -2.45
N ASP A 180 -0.81 3.28 -3.69
CA ASP A 180 -0.03 3.93 -4.73
C ASP A 180 -0.36 5.42 -4.77
N ASN A 181 0.62 6.24 -4.35
CA ASN A 181 0.66 7.68 -4.48
C ASN A 181 -0.62 8.42 -4.01
N PRO A 182 -1.12 8.17 -2.78
CA PRO A 182 -2.44 8.60 -2.34
C PRO A 182 -2.62 10.13 -2.29
N LEU A 183 -1.54 10.92 -2.25
CA LEU A 183 -1.62 12.39 -2.16
C LEU A 183 -1.47 13.11 -3.51
N THR A 184 -1.15 12.42 -4.59
CA THR A 184 -0.93 13.05 -5.90
C THR A 184 -2.17 13.78 -6.42
N GLY A 185 -2.00 15.03 -6.83
CA GLY A 185 -3.04 15.87 -7.42
C GLY A 185 -4.13 16.30 -6.45
N LEU A 186 -3.86 16.28 -5.14
CA LEU A 186 -4.77 16.73 -4.11
C LEU A 186 -4.44 18.16 -3.64
N ASP A 187 -5.49 18.94 -3.34
CA ASP A 187 -5.35 20.18 -2.60
C ASP A 187 -4.97 19.91 -1.12
N ALA A 188 -4.60 20.97 -0.40
CA ALA A 188 -4.14 20.89 1.00
C ALA A 188 -5.19 20.25 1.94
N ARG A 189 -6.49 20.56 1.73
CA ARG A 189 -7.58 20.03 2.56
C ARG A 189 -7.79 18.52 2.31
N GLN A 190 -7.75 18.12 1.06
CA GLN A 190 -7.86 16.72 0.67
C GLN A 190 -6.63 15.92 1.16
N ALA A 191 -5.43 16.46 1.02
CA ALA A 191 -4.21 15.85 1.53
C ALA A 191 -4.24 15.68 3.05
N ALA A 192 -4.70 16.71 3.80
CA ALA A 192 -4.87 16.65 5.25
C ALA A 192 -5.85 15.54 5.67
N TRP A 193 -6.96 15.37 4.94
CA TRP A 193 -7.93 14.30 5.17
C TRP A 193 -7.28 12.91 5.00
N TRP A 194 -6.49 12.72 3.92
CA TRP A 194 -5.79 11.45 3.67
C TRP A 194 -4.78 11.14 4.76
N LEU A 195 -3.94 12.12 5.17
CA LEU A 195 -2.95 11.95 6.22
C LEU A 195 -3.62 11.58 7.56
N ALA A 196 -4.69 12.29 7.92
CA ALA A 196 -5.47 11.97 9.13
C ALA A 196 -6.08 10.56 9.07
N THR A 197 -6.67 10.18 7.93
CA THR A 197 -7.29 8.86 7.75
C THR A 197 -6.24 7.74 7.83
N LEU A 198 -5.09 7.89 7.18
CA LEU A 198 -4.01 6.90 7.23
C LEU A 198 -3.39 6.80 8.63
N GLY A 199 -3.29 7.91 9.35
CA GLY A 199 -2.92 7.90 10.77
C GLY A 199 -3.90 7.10 11.63
N ARG A 200 -5.21 7.29 11.43
CA ARG A 200 -6.27 6.52 12.10
C ARG A 200 -6.15 5.01 11.82
N LEU A 201 -5.88 4.63 10.56
CA LEU A 201 -5.69 3.24 10.16
C LEU A 201 -4.44 2.62 10.80
N ALA A 202 -3.34 3.35 10.87
CA ALA A 202 -2.11 2.89 11.49
C ALA A 202 -2.25 2.64 13.01
N HIS A 203 -3.10 3.42 13.69
CA HIS A 203 -3.32 3.28 15.13
C HIS A 203 -4.52 2.37 15.49
N GLY A 204 -5.33 1.99 14.52
CA GLY A 204 -6.55 1.21 14.72
C GLY A 204 -7.73 2.09 15.16
N ASP A 205 -8.61 2.40 14.23
CA ASP A 205 -9.84 3.16 14.48
C ASP A 205 -11.05 2.25 14.20
N ALA A 206 -11.85 2.00 15.23
CA ALA A 206 -12.96 1.05 15.16
C ALA A 206 -14.02 1.38 14.07
N ALA A 207 -14.10 2.63 13.61
CA ALA A 207 -14.97 3.01 12.50
C ALA A 207 -14.43 2.56 11.12
N LEU A 208 -13.12 2.26 11.03
CA LEU A 208 -12.45 1.92 9.76
C LEU A 208 -11.91 0.49 9.76
N THR A 209 -11.38 0.04 10.88
CA THR A 209 -10.68 -1.25 10.97
C THR A 209 -10.78 -1.82 12.39
N SER A 210 -10.84 -3.15 12.50
CA SER A 210 -10.88 -3.85 13.79
C SER A 210 -9.53 -3.88 14.53
N ARG A 211 -8.43 -3.49 13.87
CA ARG A 211 -7.05 -3.54 14.38
C ARG A 211 -6.18 -2.48 13.70
N PRO A 212 -5.03 -2.10 14.28
CA PRO A 212 -4.01 -1.33 13.61
C PRO A 212 -3.55 -2.01 12.31
N LEU A 213 -3.36 -1.24 11.24
CA LEU A 213 -2.90 -1.75 9.96
C LEU A 213 -1.40 -1.53 9.76
N THR A 214 -0.77 -2.48 9.10
CA THR A 214 0.54 -2.28 8.47
C THR A 214 0.32 -1.49 7.17
N LEU A 215 1.06 -0.40 6.97
CA LEU A 215 0.88 0.47 5.81
C LEU A 215 2.16 0.55 4.98
N VAL A 216 2.02 0.45 3.68
CA VAL A 216 3.09 0.75 2.71
C VAL A 216 2.54 1.71 1.66
N ILE A 217 3.19 2.85 1.52
CA ILE A 217 2.73 3.93 0.66
C ILE A 217 3.85 4.35 -0.27
N THR A 218 3.56 4.48 -1.57
CA THR A 218 4.46 5.20 -2.47
C THR A 218 4.15 6.69 -2.43
N ALA A 219 5.17 7.52 -2.60
CA ALA A 219 5.04 8.97 -2.52
C ALA A 219 6.00 9.69 -3.47
N GLU A 220 5.70 10.96 -3.77
CA GLU A 220 6.54 11.87 -4.55
C GLU A 220 7.46 12.72 -3.65
N ASN A 221 7.19 12.75 -2.34
CA ASN A 221 8.02 13.46 -1.36
C ASN A 221 7.86 12.86 0.03
N PHE A 222 8.80 13.14 0.93
CA PHE A 222 8.82 12.59 2.30
C PHE A 222 8.09 13.46 3.34
N ARG A 223 8.01 14.79 3.12
CA ARG A 223 7.59 15.74 4.17
C ARG A 223 6.21 15.52 4.76
N PRO A 224 5.15 15.27 3.97
CA PRO A 224 3.81 15.08 4.51
C PRO A 224 3.73 13.91 5.50
N TRP A 225 4.63 12.96 5.38
CA TRP A 225 4.64 11.71 6.13
C TRP A 225 5.43 11.77 7.44
N ARG A 226 6.10 12.94 7.69
CA ARG A 226 6.81 13.18 8.94
C ARG A 226 5.85 13.05 10.13
N GLY A 227 6.19 12.18 11.07
CA GLY A 227 5.37 11.94 12.28
C GLY A 227 4.24 10.92 12.10
N LEU A 228 4.04 10.40 10.88
CA LEU A 228 3.15 9.28 10.61
C LEU A 228 3.92 8.00 10.31
N ALA A 229 4.84 8.07 9.36
CA ALA A 229 5.61 6.91 8.94
C ALA A 229 6.71 6.54 9.96
N THR A 230 6.86 5.25 10.18
CA THR A 230 7.92 4.68 11.04
C THR A 230 9.18 4.37 10.25
N ARG A 231 9.04 4.07 8.94
CA ARG A 231 10.13 3.69 8.05
C ARG A 231 10.02 4.42 6.71
N PHE A 232 11.18 4.72 6.13
CA PHE A 232 11.30 5.41 4.85
C PHE A 232 12.26 4.67 3.93
N ALA A 233 11.95 4.66 2.63
CA ALA A 233 12.83 4.12 1.61
C ALA A 233 12.87 5.03 0.38
N LEU A 234 14.00 4.99 -0.33
CA LEU A 234 14.20 5.66 -1.62
C LEU A 234 14.21 4.61 -2.74
N VAL A 235 13.51 4.92 -3.82
CA VAL A 235 13.65 4.22 -5.10
C VAL A 235 14.28 5.18 -6.11
N HIS A 236 15.51 4.84 -6.53
CA HIS A 236 16.31 5.65 -7.47
C HIS A 236 17.26 4.74 -8.25
N GLU A 237 17.43 5.02 -9.54
CA GLU A 237 18.37 4.28 -10.43
C GLU A 237 18.23 2.76 -10.32
N ARG A 238 17.00 2.25 -10.38
CA ARG A 238 16.64 0.83 -10.23
C ARG A 238 17.02 0.20 -8.88
N GLN A 239 17.42 1.01 -7.89
CA GLN A 239 17.78 0.53 -6.56
C GLN A 239 16.70 0.86 -5.55
N PHE A 240 16.49 -0.05 -4.60
CA PHE A 240 15.70 0.18 -3.40
C PHE A 240 16.66 0.38 -2.21
N THR A 241 16.57 1.53 -1.57
CA THR A 241 17.40 1.86 -0.39
C THR A 241 16.51 2.11 0.82
N ASP A 242 16.64 1.27 1.85
CA ASP A 242 16.02 1.53 3.15
C ASP A 242 16.77 2.66 3.85
N LEU A 243 16.07 3.75 4.12
CA LEU A 243 16.60 4.94 4.79
C LEU A 243 16.36 4.91 6.31
N GLY A 244 15.54 3.97 6.80
CA GLY A 244 15.20 3.89 8.22
C GLY A 244 14.20 4.96 8.67
N ALA A 245 14.43 5.52 9.87
CA ALA A 245 13.54 6.49 10.50
C ALA A 245 13.69 7.92 9.93
N TRP A 246 12.72 8.78 10.23
CA TRP A 246 12.73 10.20 9.80
C TRP A 246 14.00 10.95 10.16
N SER A 247 14.60 10.68 11.32
CA SER A 247 15.86 11.32 11.75
C SER A 247 17.00 11.13 10.76
N VAL A 248 17.06 9.96 10.11
CA VAL A 248 18.05 9.63 9.08
C VAL A 248 17.70 10.33 7.77
N VAL A 249 16.44 10.28 7.35
CA VAL A 249 15.95 10.96 6.13
C VAL A 249 16.22 12.46 6.18
N ALA A 250 15.91 13.10 7.30
CA ALA A 250 16.06 14.54 7.48
C ALA A 250 17.53 15.03 7.40
N GLN A 251 18.49 14.16 7.67
CA GLN A 251 19.92 14.45 7.66
C GLN A 251 20.64 13.83 6.45
N SER A 252 19.92 13.16 5.55
CA SER A 252 20.52 12.44 4.43
C SER A 252 21.30 13.38 3.52
N PRO A 253 22.57 13.06 3.18
CA PRO A 253 23.37 13.82 2.22
C PRO A 253 22.96 13.52 0.77
N HIS A 254 22.18 12.47 0.53
CA HIS A 254 21.82 12.00 -0.81
C HIS A 254 21.06 13.07 -1.60
N PRO A 255 21.51 13.44 -2.81
CA PRO A 255 20.93 14.57 -3.57
C PRO A 255 19.43 14.41 -3.80
N VAL A 256 18.99 13.22 -4.23
CA VAL A 256 17.56 12.94 -4.51
C VAL A 256 16.73 12.98 -3.23
N VAL A 257 17.24 12.51 -2.09
CA VAL A 257 16.52 12.64 -0.81
C VAL A 257 16.30 14.11 -0.46
N ARG A 258 17.32 14.96 -0.67
CA ARG A 258 17.21 16.42 -0.46
C ARG A 258 16.18 17.05 -1.40
N GLU A 259 16.16 16.66 -2.65
CA GLU A 259 15.17 17.11 -3.63
C GLU A 259 13.75 16.73 -3.17
N LEU A 260 13.52 15.45 -2.81
CA LEU A 260 12.24 14.97 -2.31
C LEU A 260 11.82 15.56 -0.96
N LEU A 261 12.77 16.07 -0.19
CA LEU A 261 12.51 16.88 1.01
C LEU A 261 12.18 18.35 0.68
N ALA A 262 12.72 18.91 -0.40
CA ALA A 262 12.49 20.30 -0.81
C ALA A 262 11.16 20.47 -1.55
N ALA A 263 10.73 19.50 -2.35
CA ALA A 263 9.52 19.53 -3.19
C ALA A 263 8.23 19.89 -2.42
N GLY A 264 8.16 19.64 -1.11
CA GLY A 264 7.01 20.03 -0.27
C GLY A 264 7.06 21.49 0.24
N ARG A 265 8.07 22.30 -0.11
CA ARG A 265 8.13 23.72 0.29
C ARG A 265 7.48 24.66 -0.72
N ALA A 266 7.44 24.30 -1.99
CA ALA A 266 6.95 25.16 -3.06
C ALA A 266 5.41 25.30 -3.08
N SER A 267 4.67 24.37 -2.49
CA SER A 267 3.18 24.40 -2.44
C SER A 267 2.60 25.18 -1.26
N ALA A 268 3.43 25.77 -0.38
CA ALA A 268 2.98 26.51 0.81
C ALA A 268 3.25 28.02 0.73
N ALA A 269 3.73 28.51 -0.43
CA ALA A 269 4.18 29.89 -0.60
C ALA A 269 3.44 30.66 -1.73
N ASP A 270 2.38 30.06 -2.33
CA ASP A 270 1.48 30.76 -3.29
C ASP A 270 0.05 30.86 -2.71
#